data_1a5464025c7ea28bb0d21cb1969fc53a
#
_entry.id   1a5464025c7ea28bb0d21cb1969fc53a
#
_cell.length_a   1.000
_cell.length_b   1.000
_cell.length_c   1.000
_cell.angle_alpha   90.00
_cell.angle_beta   90.00
_cell.angle_gamma   90.00
#
_symmetry.space_group_name_H-M   'P 1'
#
loop_
_entity.id
_entity.type
_entity.pdbx_description
1 polymer ?
#
loop_
_entity_poly.entity_id
_entity_poly.type
_entity_poly.pdbx_seq_one_letter_code
_entity_poly.pdbx_strand_id
1 'polypeptide(L)' 'MLSIQKSINFSGTSSVEVNGESKPFAYFNANIGSDGKHNVNYSIQNEELYKANKDVFKADREEFEDTVDSYSVE' A
#
# COMPACT_ATOMS: atom_id res chain seq x y z
N MET A 1 32.64 1.02 15.64
CA MET A 1 32.05 -0.14 14.98
C MET A 1 30.94 0.30 14.04
N LEU A 2 30.92 -0.22 12.83
CA LEU A 2 29.89 0.12 11.86
C LEU A 2 28.66 -0.76 12.08
N SER A 3 27.49 -0.14 12.05
CA SER A 3 26.22 -0.86 12.10
C SER A 3 25.38 -0.42 10.90
N ILE A 4 24.96 -1.38 10.09
CA ILE A 4 24.17 -1.10 8.89
C ILE A 4 22.80 -1.75 9.05
N GLN A 5 21.76 -0.94 8.85
CA GLN A 5 20.39 -1.42 8.86
C GLN A 5 19.80 -1.25 7.47
N LYS A 6 19.09 -2.26 7.03
CA LYS A 6 18.45 -2.24 5.72
C LYS A 6 16.95 -2.27 5.90
N SER A 7 16.27 -1.39 5.20
CA SER A 7 14.82 -1.37 5.18
C SER A 7 14.33 -1.21 3.74
N ILE A 8 13.12 -1.69 3.49
CA ILE A 8 12.54 -1.66 2.17
C ILE A 8 11.16 -1.02 2.28
N ASN A 9 10.89 -0.09 1.38
CA ASN A 9 9.63 0.63 1.36
C ASN A 9 8.84 0.29 0.10
N PHE A 10 7.55 0.09 0.28
CA PHE A 10 6.59 -0.10 -0.79
C PHE A 10 5.58 1.02 -0.76
N SER A 11 5.10 1.40 -1.93
CA SER A 11 4.01 2.36 -2.01
C SER A 11 3.06 1.93 -3.12
N GLY A 12 1.81 2.23 -2.94
CA GLY A 12 0.78 1.91 -3.93
C GLY A 12 -0.36 2.90 -3.84
N THR A 13 -1.16 2.93 -4.88
CA THR A 13 -2.30 3.83 -4.96
C THR A 13 -3.50 3.06 -5.49
N SER A 14 -4.65 3.23 -4.82
CA SER A 14 -5.91 2.69 -5.30
C SER A 14 -6.66 3.81 -6.02
N SER A 15 -7.09 3.56 -7.24
CA SER A 15 -7.77 4.56 -8.04
C SER A 15 -8.92 3.94 -8.83
N VAL A 16 -9.84 4.80 -9.25
CA VAL A 16 -10.97 4.40 -10.09
C VAL A 16 -11.12 5.41 -11.22
N GLU A 17 -11.72 4.97 -12.32
CA GLU A 17 -12.03 5.86 -13.42
C GLU A 17 -13.37 6.55 -13.19
N VAL A 18 -13.36 7.86 -13.33
CA VAL A 18 -14.57 8.69 -13.25
C VAL A 18 -14.58 9.56 -14.49
N ASN A 19 -15.56 9.37 -15.35
CA ASN A 19 -15.69 10.12 -16.61
C ASN A 19 -14.45 10.01 -17.48
N GLY A 20 -13.80 8.83 -17.51
CA GLY A 20 -12.62 8.60 -18.32
C GLY A 20 -11.32 9.05 -17.67
N GLU A 21 -11.36 9.60 -16.48
CA GLU A 21 -10.17 10.01 -15.75
C GLU A 21 -9.89 9.10 -14.57
N SER A 22 -8.64 8.73 -14.39
CA SER A 22 -8.22 7.95 -13.23
C SER A 22 -8.11 8.87 -12.03
N LYS A 23 -8.85 8.56 -10.97
CA LYS A 23 -8.84 9.35 -9.74
C LYS A 23 -8.39 8.50 -8.58
N PRO A 24 -7.26 8.85 -7.94
CA PRO A 24 -6.80 8.12 -6.76
C PRO A 24 -7.68 8.48 -5.57
N PHE A 25 -8.01 7.48 -4.75
CA PHE A 25 -8.79 7.72 -3.55
C PHE A 25 -8.13 7.16 -2.29
N ALA A 26 -7.10 6.35 -2.44
CA ALA A 26 -6.39 5.79 -1.30
C ALA A 26 -4.93 5.55 -1.63
N TYR A 27 -4.08 5.74 -0.65
CA TYR A 27 -2.65 5.45 -0.77
C TYR A 27 -2.27 4.38 0.22
N PHE A 28 -1.40 3.48 -0.22
CA PHE A 28 -0.84 2.42 0.61
C PHE A 28 0.64 2.67 0.80
N ASN A 29 1.13 2.32 1.97
CA ASN A 29 2.53 2.48 2.29
C ASN A 29 2.95 1.32 3.19
N ALA A 30 4.07 0.71 2.89
CA ALA A 30 4.58 -0.39 3.70
C ALA A 30 6.08 -0.29 3.86
N ASN A 31 6.55 -0.79 4.98
CA ASN A 31 7.96 -0.80 5.30
C ASN A 31 8.31 -2.16 5.89
N ILE A 32 9.40 -2.75 5.42
CA ILE A 32 9.96 -3.96 5.99
C ILE A 32 11.29 -3.59 6.61
N GLY A 33 11.37 -3.70 7.93
CA GLY A 33 12.59 -3.37 8.65
C GLY A 33 13.66 -4.45 8.56
N SER A 34 14.84 -4.13 9.04
CA SER A 34 15.97 -5.06 9.03
C SER A 34 15.73 -6.29 9.90
N ASP A 35 14.80 -6.21 10.83
CA ASP A 35 14.40 -7.32 11.69
C ASP A 35 13.29 -8.18 11.08
N GLY A 36 12.86 -7.85 9.86
CA GLY A 36 11.80 -8.58 9.17
C GLY A 36 10.39 -8.15 9.53
N LYS A 37 10.24 -7.14 10.37
CA LYS A 37 8.91 -6.67 10.76
C LYS A 37 8.28 -5.84 9.65
N HIS A 38 7.01 -6.11 9.40
CA HIS A 38 6.24 -5.40 8.39
C HIS A 38 5.36 -4.35 9.05
N ASN A 39 5.41 -3.14 8.51
CA ASN A 39 4.50 -2.07 8.90
C ASN A 39 3.72 -1.67 7.66
N VAL A 40 2.39 -1.73 7.72
CA VAL A 40 1.54 -1.37 6.60
C VAL A 40 0.60 -0.27 7.05
N ASN A 41 0.57 0.80 6.29
CA ASN A 41 -0.31 1.93 6.55
C ASN A 41 -1.06 2.29 5.28
N TYR A 42 -2.26 2.84 5.44
CA TYR A 42 -3.00 3.36 4.31
C TYR A 42 -3.73 4.63 4.72
N SER A 43 -3.95 5.46 3.72
CA SER A 43 -4.56 6.76 3.90
C SER A 43 -5.68 6.95 2.88
N ILE A 44 -6.86 7.28 3.34
CA ILE A 44 -8.00 7.54 2.46
C ILE A 44 -7.98 9.03 2.11
N GLN A 45 -7.85 9.33 0.82
CA GLN A 45 -7.77 10.71 0.34
C GLN A 45 -9.10 11.26 -0.13
N ASN A 46 -10.02 10.37 -0.53
CA ASN A 46 -11.35 10.78 -0.98
C ASN A 46 -12.36 9.80 -0.42
N GLU A 47 -13.05 10.21 0.65
CA GLU A 47 -14.02 9.34 1.32
C GLU A 47 -15.21 8.96 0.43
N GLU A 48 -15.66 9.87 -0.42
CA GLU A 48 -16.80 9.58 -1.30
C GLU A 48 -16.47 8.45 -2.26
N LEU A 49 -15.32 8.52 -2.90
CA LEU A 49 -14.88 7.45 -3.79
C LEU A 49 -14.59 6.18 -3.04
N TYR A 50 -14.04 6.29 -1.85
CA TYR A 50 -13.78 5.13 -1.01
C TYR A 50 -15.08 4.42 -0.66
N LYS A 51 -16.09 5.15 -0.21
CA LYS A 51 -17.38 4.56 0.17
C LYS A 51 -18.08 3.92 -1.02
N ALA A 52 -17.96 4.53 -2.19
CA ALA A 52 -18.57 3.99 -3.40
C ALA A 52 -17.81 2.80 -3.98
N ASN A 53 -16.55 2.64 -3.63
CA ASN A 53 -15.65 1.63 -4.22
C ASN A 53 -14.92 0.81 -3.17
N LYS A 54 -15.60 0.45 -2.08
CA LYS A 54 -14.98 -0.35 -1.01
C LYS A 54 -14.45 -1.68 -1.50
N ASP A 55 -15.11 -2.28 -2.49
CA ASP A 55 -14.68 -3.54 -3.06
C ASP A 55 -13.33 -3.39 -3.76
N VAL A 56 -13.16 -2.29 -4.50
CA VAL A 56 -11.89 -2.00 -5.19
C VAL A 56 -10.79 -1.79 -4.16
N PHE A 57 -11.07 -1.01 -3.13
CA PHE A 57 -10.10 -0.76 -2.06
C PHE A 57 -9.66 -2.06 -1.39
N LYS A 58 -10.62 -2.92 -1.06
CA LYS A 58 -10.34 -4.18 -0.39
C LYS A 58 -9.47 -5.09 -1.27
N ALA A 59 -9.80 -5.19 -2.55
CA ALA A 59 -9.02 -6.00 -3.48
C ALA A 59 -7.61 -5.45 -3.65
N ASP A 60 -7.47 -4.14 -3.78
CA ASP A 60 -6.17 -3.50 -3.92
C ASP A 60 -5.33 -3.64 -2.66
N ARG A 61 -5.96 -3.53 -1.49
CA ARG A 61 -5.27 -3.72 -0.22
C ARG A 61 -4.74 -5.15 -0.09
N GLU A 62 -5.55 -6.13 -0.43
CA GLU A 62 -5.12 -7.53 -0.37
C GLU A 62 -3.96 -7.79 -1.32
N GLU A 63 -4.03 -7.25 -2.52
CA GLU A 63 -2.95 -7.38 -3.50
C GLU A 63 -1.67 -6.72 -2.99
N PHE A 64 -1.79 -5.54 -2.40
CA PHE A 64 -0.65 -4.83 -1.85
C PHE A 64 -0.01 -5.62 -0.69
N GLU A 65 -0.82 -6.12 0.22
CA GLU A 65 -0.35 -6.91 1.36
C GLU A 65 0.34 -8.19 0.88
N ASP A 66 -0.24 -8.86 -0.11
CA ASP A 66 0.35 -10.07 -0.69
C ASP A 66 1.70 -9.77 -1.33
N THR A 67 1.81 -8.64 -2.02
CA THR A 67 3.07 -8.22 -2.64
C THR A 67 4.14 -7.99 -1.57
N VAL A 68 3.78 -7.33 -0.48
CA VAL A 68 4.71 -7.08 0.63
C VAL A 68 5.11 -8.39 1.29
N ASP A 69 4.15 -9.27 1.54
CA ASP A 69 4.40 -10.54 2.21
C ASP A 69 5.25 -11.49 1.38
N SER A 70 5.15 -11.40 0.05
CA SER A 70 5.93 -12.25 -0.83
C SER A 70 7.39 -11.79 -0.94
N TYR A 71 7.68 -10.61 -0.47
CA TYR A 71 9.04 -10.09 -0.52
C TYR A 71 9.89 -10.66 0.61
N SER A 72 11.12 -11.05 0.26
CA SER A 72 12.08 -11.55 1.24
C SER A 72 13.24 -10.57 1.38
N VAL A 73 13.63 -10.28 2.61
CA VAL A 73 14.72 -9.35 2.92
C VAL A 73 16.08 -10.07 2.95
N GLU A 74 16.11 -11.30 2.65
CA GLU A 74 17.36 -12.09 2.67
C GLU A 74 18.39 -11.66 1.64
#